data_d93f191db74a22e8f274eb2e916cfe49
#
_entry.id   d93f191db74a22e8f274eb2e916cfe49
#
_cell.length_a   1.000
_cell.length_b   1.000
_cell.length_c   1.000
_cell.angle_alpha   90.00
_cell.angle_beta   90.00
_cell.angle_gamma   90.00
#
_symmetry.space_group_name_H-M   'P 1'
#
loop_
_entity.id
_entity.type
_entity.pdbx_description
1 polymer ?
#
loop_
_entity_poly.entity_id
_entity_poly.type
_entity_poly.pdbx_seq_one_letter_code
_entity_poly.pdbx_strand_id
1 'polypeptide(L)'
;IRHVPHYRTGTAWCIYPTYTFAHPIEDAIEGVTHSLCTLEFEDQRPFYEWLLEALADAGLFSRPLPRQIEFARLNLEYTVLSKRKLIELVEQGVVTGWDDPRMPTLAGARRRGYCPEGFRLFVERTGIAKAESWIDYAVFEEAQRDALNEIAPRRIAILEPLELVLTNFPPEAVEWCDAPNHPHKPEWGSRQLPFTQRLWIERSDFMEVPVKGFKRLSPGAEVRLRYGFVIRCTGCEKDANGRVTRVFAEYYPDSKSGTPGADAYKPKGAIHWLCAKHAVAAEARLYDRLFTQPIPGAPGPDGTXRSFLDDLNPNALTTVTVFVEPQAAAAPPETRFQFERHGYFVTDRFDHRPDAPVFNRTVALKSGWKR
;
A
#
# COMPACT_ATOMS: atom_id res chain seq x y z
N ILE A 1 28.64 -23.02 31.73
CA ILE A 1 29.37 -22.91 30.46
C ILE A 1 29.24 -24.24 29.73
N ARG A 2 28.97 -24.18 28.46
CA ARG A 2 28.73 -25.35 27.64
C ARG A 2 29.81 -25.43 26.55
N HIS A 3 30.52 -26.52 26.45
CA HIS A 3 31.53 -26.73 25.45
C HIS A 3 30.90 -27.37 24.21
N VAL A 4 30.70 -26.60 23.17
CA VAL A 4 30.02 -27.05 21.94
C VAL A 4 30.82 -26.51 20.75
N PRO A 5 31.02 -27.32 19.70
CA PRO A 5 31.68 -26.81 18.49
C PRO A 5 30.86 -25.69 17.88
N HIS A 6 31.56 -24.64 17.43
CA HIS A 6 30.94 -23.50 16.78
C HIS A 6 31.05 -23.65 15.27
N TYR A 7 30.00 -23.29 14.56
CA TYR A 7 29.93 -23.56 13.12
C TYR A 7 31.04 -22.88 12.31
N ARG A 8 31.63 -21.77 12.82
CA ARG A 8 32.71 -21.08 12.13
C ARG A 8 34.10 -21.46 12.65
N THR A 9 34.23 -21.67 13.95
CA THR A 9 35.52 -21.79 14.59
C THR A 9 35.82 -23.20 15.13
N GLY A 10 34.86 -24.11 14.98
CA GLY A 10 35.06 -25.46 15.48
C GLY A 10 35.26 -25.49 16.98
N THR A 11 36.33 -26.14 17.41
CA THR A 11 36.67 -26.27 18.84
C THR A 11 37.80 -25.34 19.26
N ALA A 12 38.12 -24.31 18.46
CA ALA A 12 39.21 -23.38 18.76
C ALA A 12 38.96 -22.61 20.06
N TRP A 13 37.71 -22.37 20.41
CA TRP A 13 37.36 -21.63 21.62
C TRP A 13 36.37 -22.45 22.44
N CYS A 14 36.46 -22.35 23.76
CA CYS A 14 35.51 -23.05 24.63
C CYS A 14 34.57 -22.10 25.37
N ILE A 15 34.82 -20.81 25.31
CA ILE A 15 33.96 -19.80 25.96
C ILE A 15 33.67 -18.70 24.95
N TYR A 16 32.41 -18.38 24.80
CA TYR A 16 31.95 -17.33 23.88
C TYR A 16 31.18 -16.29 24.68
N PRO A 17 31.72 -15.08 24.83
CA PRO A 17 30.92 -14.01 25.44
C PRO A 17 29.70 -13.70 24.60
N THR A 18 28.60 -13.43 25.26
CA THR A 18 27.36 -13.10 24.58
C THR A 18 27.11 -11.59 24.65
N TYR A 19 25.92 -11.18 24.25
CA TYR A 19 25.59 -9.77 24.05
C TYR A 19 25.96 -8.87 25.23
N THR A 20 25.67 -9.32 26.45
CA THR A 20 25.86 -8.50 27.65
C THR A 20 27.31 -8.05 27.79
N PHE A 21 28.24 -8.95 27.48
CA PHE A 21 29.67 -8.67 27.59
C PHE A 21 30.23 -8.01 26.33
N ALA A 22 29.83 -8.52 25.14
CA ALA A 22 30.44 -8.09 23.88
C ALA A 22 30.00 -6.70 23.45
N HIS A 23 28.72 -6.37 23.62
CA HIS A 23 28.13 -5.14 23.09
C HIS A 23 28.82 -3.85 23.62
N PRO A 24 29.02 -3.69 24.95
CA PRO A 24 29.68 -2.47 25.41
C PRO A 24 31.08 -2.30 24.81
N ILE A 25 31.82 -3.39 24.73
CA ILE A 25 33.22 -3.35 24.25
C ILE A 25 33.24 -3.01 22.76
N GLU A 26 32.36 -3.66 21.97
CA GLU A 26 32.33 -3.43 20.53
C GLU A 26 31.94 -1.98 20.23
N ASP A 27 30.93 -1.46 20.93
CA ASP A 27 30.50 -0.08 20.71
C ASP A 27 31.59 0.91 21.09
N ALA A 28 32.32 0.64 22.18
CA ALA A 28 33.42 1.51 22.60
C ALA A 28 34.58 1.48 21.58
N ILE A 29 34.89 0.29 21.04
CA ILE A 29 35.93 0.16 20.01
C ILE A 29 35.56 0.97 18.77
N GLU A 30 34.31 0.91 18.38
CA GLU A 30 33.82 1.57 17.15
C GLU A 30 33.56 3.06 17.32
N GLY A 31 33.69 3.59 18.53
CA GLY A 31 33.48 5.01 18.78
C GLY A 31 32.01 5.40 18.82
N VAL A 32 31.09 4.46 19.05
CA VAL A 32 29.71 4.73 19.22
C VAL A 32 29.50 5.56 20.50
N THR A 33 28.66 6.58 20.43
CA THR A 33 28.41 7.43 21.59
C THR A 33 27.11 7.04 22.31
N HIS A 34 26.14 6.54 21.56
CA HIS A 34 24.81 6.19 22.06
C HIS A 34 24.49 4.76 21.66
N SER A 35 24.56 3.83 22.60
CA SER A 35 24.27 2.41 22.38
C SER A 35 22.75 2.23 22.53
N LEU A 36 22.04 2.15 21.44
CA LEU A 36 20.58 2.04 21.43
C LEU A 36 20.15 0.57 21.51
N CYS A 37 19.18 0.27 22.35
CA CYS A 37 18.69 -1.09 22.50
C CYS A 37 17.24 -1.08 22.98
N THR A 38 16.61 -2.25 22.98
CA THR A 38 15.24 -2.38 23.43
C THR A 38 15.17 -2.53 24.95
N LEU A 39 13.97 -2.34 25.52
CA LEU A 39 13.76 -2.29 26.97
C LEU A 39 14.18 -3.55 27.72
N GLU A 40 14.19 -4.70 27.06
CA GLU A 40 14.58 -5.95 27.75
C GLU A 40 16.03 -5.90 28.26
N PHE A 41 16.85 -4.96 27.78
CA PHE A 41 18.24 -4.84 28.22
C PHE A 41 18.45 -3.77 29.31
N GLU A 42 17.36 -3.16 29.78
CA GLU A 42 17.49 -2.11 30.79
C GLU A 42 18.15 -2.61 32.08
N ASP A 43 17.83 -3.83 32.49
CA ASP A 43 18.38 -4.43 33.71
C ASP A 43 19.90 -4.65 33.59
N GLN A 44 20.44 -4.65 32.37
CA GLN A 44 21.85 -4.89 32.13
C GLN A 44 22.67 -3.59 32.08
N ARG A 45 22.01 -2.44 32.16
CA ARG A 45 22.73 -1.15 32.09
C ARG A 45 23.80 -1.01 33.19
N PRO A 46 23.55 -1.41 34.45
CA PRO A 46 24.62 -1.29 35.46
C PRO A 46 25.85 -2.11 35.08
N PHE A 47 25.69 -3.28 34.49
CA PHE A 47 26.87 -4.06 34.02
C PHE A 47 27.55 -3.36 32.87
N TYR A 48 26.79 -2.81 31.92
CA TYR A 48 27.34 -2.05 30.79
C TYR A 48 28.23 -0.92 31.29
N GLU A 49 27.74 -0.14 32.24
CA GLU A 49 28.50 0.99 32.78
C GLU A 49 29.70 0.52 33.55
N TRP A 50 29.56 -0.47 34.41
CA TRP A 50 30.64 -1.00 35.21
C TRP A 50 31.79 -1.53 34.32
N LEU A 51 31.43 -2.30 33.30
CA LEU A 51 32.46 -2.91 32.42
C LEU A 51 33.27 -1.84 31.71
N LEU A 52 32.60 -0.86 31.13
CA LEU A 52 33.32 0.20 30.40
C LEU A 52 34.15 1.06 31.32
N GLU A 53 33.66 1.36 32.52
CA GLU A 53 34.45 2.13 33.51
C GLU A 53 35.71 1.35 33.91
N ALA A 54 35.57 0.05 34.17
CA ALA A 54 36.71 -0.80 34.54
C ALA A 54 37.73 -0.84 33.42
N LEU A 55 37.31 -0.93 32.17
CA LEU A 55 38.21 -0.98 31.03
C LEU A 55 38.88 0.38 30.79
N ALA A 56 38.15 1.48 31.03
CA ALA A 56 38.74 2.81 30.92
C ALA A 56 39.76 3.04 32.00
N ASP A 57 39.51 2.59 33.26
CA ASP A 57 40.49 2.69 34.34
C ASP A 57 41.74 1.88 34.03
N ALA A 58 41.61 0.78 33.29
CA ALA A 58 42.72 -0.04 32.83
C ALA A 58 43.43 0.56 31.62
N GLY A 59 43.00 1.71 31.13
CA GLY A 59 43.64 2.40 30.02
C GLY A 59 43.29 1.90 28.64
N LEU A 60 42.24 1.06 28.55
CA LEU A 60 41.85 0.49 27.26
C LEU A 60 40.89 1.38 26.47
N PHE A 61 40.14 2.22 27.14
CA PHE A 61 39.22 3.16 26.48
C PHE A 61 39.35 4.56 27.08
N SER A 62 39.07 5.54 26.25
CA SER A 62 39.11 6.96 26.67
C SER A 62 37.69 7.45 27.00
N ARG A 63 37.61 8.34 27.97
CA ARG A 63 36.34 9.01 28.28
C ARG A 63 36.15 10.20 27.34
N PRO A 64 34.87 10.57 26.99
CA PRO A 64 33.63 10.02 27.52
C PRO A 64 33.27 8.67 26.89
N LEU A 65 32.71 7.77 27.69
CA LEU A 65 32.37 6.42 27.28
C LEU A 65 30.97 6.40 26.65
N PRO A 66 30.66 5.40 25.80
CA PRO A 66 29.30 5.24 25.29
C PRO A 66 28.30 5.09 26.43
N ARG A 67 27.04 5.44 26.13
CA ARG A 67 25.94 5.27 27.07
C ARG A 67 24.89 4.35 26.46
N GLN A 68 24.33 3.46 27.29
CA GLN A 68 23.22 2.61 26.85
C GLN A 68 21.91 3.40 27.01
N ILE A 69 21.10 3.38 25.96
CA ILE A 69 19.83 4.06 25.92
C ILE A 69 18.77 3.09 25.41
N GLU A 70 17.77 2.79 26.25
CA GLU A 70 16.73 1.83 25.93
C GLU A 70 15.48 2.54 25.40
N PHE A 71 14.74 1.83 24.56
CA PHE A 71 13.44 2.29 24.06
C PHE A 71 12.51 1.12 23.87
N ALA A 72 11.20 1.42 23.88
CA ALA A 72 10.18 0.41 23.73
C ALA A 72 10.17 -0.14 22.31
N ARG A 73 9.85 -1.44 22.20
CA ARG A 73 9.70 -2.10 20.93
C ARG A 73 8.44 -1.58 20.23
N LEU A 74 8.47 -1.50 18.91
CA LEU A 74 7.29 -1.17 18.12
C LEU A 74 6.36 -2.37 18.07
N ASN A 75 5.15 -2.22 18.56
CA ASN A 75 4.09 -3.20 18.43
C ASN A 75 3.03 -2.63 17.50
N LEU A 76 2.77 -3.32 16.40
CA LEU A 76 1.84 -2.86 15.37
C LEU A 76 0.63 -3.79 15.36
N GLU A 77 -0.56 -3.20 15.46
CA GLU A 77 -1.80 -3.99 15.43
C GLU A 77 -1.97 -4.67 14.08
N TYR A 78 -2.73 -5.75 14.07
CA TYR A 78 -3.06 -6.53 12.87
C TYR A 78 -1.83 -7.13 12.20
N THR A 79 -0.76 -7.33 12.95
CA THR A 79 0.53 -7.79 12.44
C THR A 79 1.18 -8.72 13.45
N VAL A 80 1.94 -9.71 12.97
CA VAL A 80 2.87 -10.46 13.80
C VAL A 80 4.28 -10.12 13.36
N LEU A 81 5.18 -9.89 14.32
CA LEU A 81 6.56 -9.50 14.03
C LEU A 81 7.56 -10.55 14.52
N SER A 82 7.10 -11.57 15.26
CA SER A 82 7.95 -12.63 15.77
C SER A 82 8.47 -13.47 14.60
N LYS A 83 9.79 -13.67 14.54
CA LYS A 83 10.41 -14.48 13.49
C LYS A 83 9.81 -15.88 13.45
N ARG A 84 9.56 -16.47 14.61
CA ARG A 84 8.99 -17.83 14.69
C ARG A 84 7.62 -17.88 14.00
N LYS A 85 6.77 -16.89 14.25
CA LYS A 85 5.44 -16.85 13.61
C LYS A 85 5.54 -16.60 12.12
N LEU A 86 6.49 -15.77 11.70
CA LEU A 86 6.69 -15.50 10.27
C LEU A 86 7.18 -16.76 9.54
N ILE A 87 8.09 -17.54 10.15
CA ILE A 87 8.53 -18.82 9.59
C ILE A 87 7.32 -19.73 9.38
N GLU A 88 6.44 -19.80 10.38
CA GLU A 88 5.27 -20.65 10.31
C GLU A 88 4.34 -20.27 9.16
N LEU A 89 4.15 -18.96 8.92
CA LEU A 89 3.34 -18.52 7.78
C LEU A 89 3.92 -18.99 6.44
N VAL A 90 5.24 -18.91 6.31
CA VAL A 90 5.92 -19.35 5.08
C VAL A 90 5.84 -20.88 4.94
N GLU A 91 6.18 -21.62 6.00
CA GLU A 91 6.24 -23.07 5.95
C GLU A 91 4.86 -23.70 5.71
N GLN A 92 3.80 -23.11 6.24
CA GLN A 92 2.45 -23.61 6.03
C GLN A 92 1.81 -23.12 4.73
N GLY A 93 2.54 -22.32 3.94
CA GLY A 93 2.03 -21.85 2.67
C GLY A 93 0.92 -20.81 2.77
N VAL A 94 0.77 -20.17 3.93
CA VAL A 94 -0.19 -19.09 4.11
C VAL A 94 0.19 -17.91 3.21
N VAL A 95 1.49 -17.66 3.10
CA VAL A 95 2.05 -16.65 2.18
C VAL A 95 3.00 -17.38 1.24
N THR A 96 3.33 -16.73 0.11
CA THR A 96 4.14 -17.36 -0.93
C THR A 96 5.64 -17.38 -0.62
N GLY A 97 6.08 -16.59 0.33
CA GLY A 97 7.49 -16.51 0.72
C GLY A 97 7.74 -15.29 1.55
N TRP A 98 9.02 -15.03 1.82
CA TRP A 98 9.43 -13.93 2.66
C TRP A 98 9.18 -12.57 2.00
N ASP A 99 9.05 -12.54 0.68
CA ASP A 99 8.79 -11.31 -0.08
C ASP A 99 7.31 -11.13 -0.43
N ASP A 100 6.44 -11.96 0.12
CA ASP A 100 4.99 -11.80 -0.11
C ASP A 100 4.56 -10.42 0.35
N PRO A 101 3.81 -9.67 -0.45
CA PRO A 101 3.39 -8.32 -0.04
C PRO A 101 2.56 -8.25 1.25
N ARG A 102 2.08 -9.39 1.75
CA ARG A 102 1.36 -9.45 3.03
C ARG A 102 2.29 -9.59 4.22
N MET A 103 3.58 -9.90 3.96
CA MET A 103 4.56 -10.11 5.04
C MET A 103 5.14 -8.78 5.52
N PRO A 104 5.33 -8.62 6.84
CA PRO A 104 5.94 -7.39 7.39
C PRO A 104 7.47 -7.48 7.37
N THR A 105 8.02 -7.81 6.22
CA THR A 105 9.46 -7.81 5.96
C THR A 105 9.79 -6.65 5.04
N LEU A 106 11.05 -6.25 4.99
CA LEU A 106 11.45 -5.22 4.04
C LEU A 106 11.23 -5.67 2.60
N ALA A 107 11.47 -6.95 2.30
CA ALA A 107 11.24 -7.48 0.97
C ALA A 107 9.75 -7.45 0.62
N GLY A 108 8.89 -7.83 1.56
CA GLY A 108 7.44 -7.78 1.35
C GLY A 108 6.93 -6.36 1.20
N ALA A 109 7.42 -5.46 2.05
CA ALA A 109 7.04 -4.04 2.01
C ALA A 109 7.42 -3.41 0.66
N ARG A 110 8.64 -3.70 0.19
CA ARG A 110 9.10 -3.20 -1.10
C ARG A 110 8.22 -3.72 -2.24
N ARG A 111 7.94 -5.01 -2.23
CA ARG A 111 7.11 -5.62 -3.28
C ARG A 111 5.68 -5.11 -3.24
N ARG A 112 5.18 -4.81 -2.03
CA ARG A 112 3.84 -4.22 -1.87
C ARG A 112 3.77 -2.80 -2.41
N GLY A 113 4.91 -2.09 -2.45
CA GLY A 113 4.95 -0.72 -2.93
C GLY A 113 5.04 0.32 -1.84
N TYR A 114 5.15 -0.09 -0.57
CA TYR A 114 5.40 0.86 0.51
C TYR A 114 6.71 1.60 0.21
N CYS A 115 6.75 2.89 0.52
CA CYS A 115 7.93 3.71 0.20
C CYS A 115 8.72 4.06 1.46
N PRO A 116 10.03 4.24 1.31
CA PRO A 116 10.86 4.61 2.47
C PRO A 116 10.41 5.89 3.16
N GLU A 117 9.96 6.86 2.38
CA GLU A 117 9.44 8.11 2.92
C GLU A 117 8.26 7.88 3.87
N GLY A 118 7.40 6.92 3.52
CA GLY A 118 6.26 6.57 4.37
C GLY A 118 6.69 5.94 5.69
N PHE A 119 7.74 5.12 5.66
CA PHE A 119 8.31 4.55 6.89
C PHE A 119 8.88 5.63 7.78
N ARG A 120 9.64 6.56 7.21
CA ARG A 120 10.21 7.66 7.99
C ARG A 120 9.12 8.52 8.63
N LEU A 121 8.10 8.86 7.85
CA LEU A 121 6.99 9.64 8.34
C LEU A 121 6.25 8.92 9.48
N PHE A 122 6.07 7.60 9.34
CA PHE A 122 5.44 6.78 10.37
C PHE A 122 6.24 6.84 11.68
N VAL A 123 7.57 6.66 11.58
CA VAL A 123 8.42 6.70 12.77
C VAL A 123 8.41 8.09 13.42
N GLU A 124 8.41 9.14 12.62
CA GLU A 124 8.32 10.50 13.14
C GLU A 124 7.01 10.72 13.90
N ARG A 125 5.92 10.20 13.36
CA ARG A 125 4.60 10.38 13.97
C ARG A 125 4.44 9.60 15.27
N THR A 126 5.00 8.38 15.32
CA THR A 126 4.88 7.55 16.51
C THR A 126 5.88 7.95 17.58
N GLY A 127 7.05 8.44 17.16
CA GLY A 127 8.10 8.84 18.09
C GLY A 127 8.77 7.66 18.77
N ILE A 128 9.65 7.95 19.71
CA ILE A 128 10.41 6.98 20.49
C ILE A 128 10.10 7.19 21.96
N ALA A 129 9.78 6.12 22.69
CA ALA A 129 9.44 6.20 24.09
C ALA A 129 9.87 4.92 24.80
N LYS A 130 9.86 4.97 26.14
CA LYS A 130 10.11 3.78 26.96
C LYS A 130 8.82 3.06 27.35
N ALA A 131 7.67 3.64 27.01
CA ALA A 131 6.37 3.02 27.32
C ALA A 131 5.97 2.06 26.20
N GLU A 132 5.72 0.81 26.54
CA GLU A 132 5.21 -0.18 25.58
C GLU A 132 3.80 0.23 25.15
N SER A 133 3.56 0.20 23.84
CA SER A 133 2.24 0.52 23.32
C SER A 133 1.99 -0.22 22.03
N TRP A 134 0.72 -0.42 21.69
CA TRP A 134 0.30 -0.97 20.42
C TRP A 134 -0.20 0.16 19.54
N ILE A 135 0.30 0.21 18.31
CA ILE A 135 -0.02 1.27 17.36
C ILE A 135 -0.94 0.69 16.30
N ASP A 136 -2.08 1.36 16.08
CA ASP A 136 -3.05 0.93 15.08
C ASP A 136 -2.39 0.94 13.69
N TYR A 137 -2.60 -0.12 12.93
CA TYR A 137 -2.08 -0.23 11.57
C TYR A 137 -2.52 0.96 10.70
N ALA A 138 -3.66 1.55 11.00
CA ALA A 138 -4.16 2.71 10.26
C ALA A 138 -3.18 3.89 10.31
N VAL A 139 -2.42 4.02 11.39
CA VAL A 139 -1.41 5.09 11.51
C VAL A 139 -0.31 4.88 10.47
N PHE A 140 0.13 3.63 10.29
CA PHE A 140 1.12 3.29 9.29
C PHE A 140 0.57 3.51 7.87
N GLU A 141 -0.66 3.04 7.62
CA GLU A 141 -1.28 3.21 6.30
C GLU A 141 -1.41 4.69 5.94
N GLU A 142 -1.79 5.53 6.90
CA GLU A 142 -1.96 6.95 6.64
C GLU A 142 -0.63 7.63 6.32
N ALA A 143 0.43 7.25 7.03
CA ALA A 143 1.77 7.76 6.73
C ALA A 143 2.19 7.38 5.30
N GLN A 144 1.89 6.15 4.90
CA GLN A 144 2.20 5.71 3.54
C GLN A 144 1.38 6.48 2.51
N ARG A 145 0.08 6.69 2.77
CA ARG A 145 -0.76 7.48 1.86
C ARG A 145 -0.20 8.87 1.66
N ASP A 146 0.18 9.53 2.76
CA ASP A 146 0.68 10.90 2.68
C ASP A 146 1.98 10.97 1.87
N ALA A 147 2.89 10.02 2.10
CA ALA A 147 4.15 10.00 1.36
C ALA A 147 3.92 9.66 -0.12
N LEU A 148 3.09 8.66 -0.38
CA LEU A 148 2.82 8.23 -1.76
C LEU A 148 2.08 9.32 -2.55
N ASN A 149 1.26 10.13 -1.88
CA ASN A 149 0.55 11.22 -2.54
C ASN A 149 1.52 12.19 -3.21
N GLU A 150 2.70 12.36 -2.65
CA GLU A 150 3.71 13.27 -3.18
C GLU A 150 4.51 12.68 -4.34
N ILE A 151 4.69 11.37 -4.39
CA ILE A 151 5.64 10.76 -5.31
C ILE A 151 5.00 9.93 -6.42
N ALA A 152 3.68 9.66 -6.36
CA ALA A 152 3.02 8.77 -7.32
C ALA A 152 2.28 9.56 -8.40
N PRO A 153 2.66 9.40 -9.66
CA PRO A 153 1.86 9.99 -10.75
C PRO A 153 0.47 9.36 -10.80
N ARG A 154 -0.50 10.15 -11.23
CA ARG A 154 -1.88 9.71 -11.36
C ARG A 154 -2.09 8.99 -12.68
N ARG A 155 -2.87 7.92 -12.63
CA ARG A 155 -3.35 7.22 -13.81
C ARG A 155 -4.77 6.75 -13.53
N ILE A 156 -5.47 6.38 -14.59
CA ILE A 156 -6.83 5.85 -14.46
C ILE A 156 -6.78 4.34 -14.62
N ALA A 157 -7.49 3.64 -13.74
CA ALA A 157 -7.74 2.21 -13.85
C ALA A 157 -9.20 1.94 -13.57
N ILE A 158 -9.75 0.95 -14.26
CA ILE A 158 -11.14 0.51 -14.06
C ILE A 158 -11.06 -0.87 -13.40
N LEU A 159 -11.48 -0.95 -12.16
CA LEU A 159 -11.34 -2.20 -11.39
C LEU A 159 -12.50 -3.16 -11.62
N GLU A 160 -13.72 -2.64 -11.83
CA GLU A 160 -14.87 -3.47 -12.15
C GLU A 160 -15.54 -2.89 -13.39
N PRO A 161 -15.08 -3.27 -14.59
CA PRO A 161 -15.49 -2.60 -15.82
C PRO A 161 -16.97 -2.79 -16.17
N LEU A 162 -17.59 -1.69 -16.62
CA LEU A 162 -18.93 -1.67 -17.20
C LEU A 162 -18.85 -0.85 -18.48
N GLU A 163 -19.35 -1.39 -19.57
CA GLU A 163 -19.29 -0.71 -20.86
C GLU A 163 -20.27 0.47 -20.91
N LEU A 164 -19.77 1.59 -21.43
CA LEU A 164 -20.56 2.79 -21.68
C LEU A 164 -20.47 3.11 -23.18
N VAL A 165 -21.62 3.29 -23.82
CA VAL A 165 -21.69 3.63 -25.25
C VAL A 165 -22.30 5.02 -25.39
N LEU A 166 -21.59 5.92 -26.06
CA LEU A 166 -22.06 7.29 -26.34
C LEU A 166 -22.78 7.27 -27.70
N THR A 167 -24.11 7.26 -27.66
CA THR A 167 -24.90 7.01 -28.87
C THR A 167 -24.80 8.12 -29.91
N ASN A 168 -24.46 9.35 -29.48
CA ASN A 168 -24.32 10.47 -30.41
C ASN A 168 -22.85 10.83 -30.70
N PHE A 169 -21.90 9.98 -30.32
CA PHE A 169 -20.49 10.20 -30.64
C PHE A 169 -20.14 9.40 -31.89
N PRO A 170 -19.48 10.00 -32.90
CA PRO A 170 -19.19 9.28 -34.14
C PRO A 170 -18.32 8.02 -33.89
N PRO A 171 -18.68 6.87 -34.47
CA PRO A 171 -18.00 5.61 -34.15
C PRO A 171 -16.48 5.60 -34.39
N GLU A 172 -16.01 6.33 -35.38
CA GLU A 172 -14.59 6.34 -35.73
C GLU A 172 -13.83 7.54 -35.22
N ALA A 173 -14.50 8.46 -34.49
CA ALA A 173 -13.88 9.67 -34.01
C ALA A 173 -13.08 9.42 -32.73
N VAL A 174 -12.06 10.24 -32.53
CA VAL A 174 -11.27 10.27 -31.31
C VAL A 174 -11.12 11.73 -30.90
N GLU A 175 -11.46 12.05 -29.67
CA GLU A 175 -11.15 13.34 -29.06
C GLU A 175 -10.06 13.10 -28.01
N TRP A 176 -9.18 14.06 -27.84
CA TRP A 176 -8.07 13.91 -26.88
C TRP A 176 -8.31 14.78 -25.68
N CYS A 177 -8.30 14.19 -24.50
CA CYS A 177 -8.55 14.89 -23.24
C CYS A 177 -7.25 15.00 -22.46
N ASP A 178 -6.99 16.20 -21.94
CA ASP A 178 -5.74 16.49 -21.24
C ASP A 178 -5.90 16.16 -19.76
N ALA A 179 -5.06 15.28 -19.24
CA ALA A 179 -5.11 14.85 -17.85
C ALA A 179 -3.78 15.09 -17.15
N PRO A 180 -3.76 15.87 -16.06
CA PRO A 180 -2.50 16.13 -15.37
C PRO A 180 -1.94 14.86 -14.75
N ASN A 181 -0.61 14.73 -14.77
CA ASN A 181 0.05 13.58 -14.15
C ASN A 181 0.08 13.69 -12.63
N HIS A 182 -0.09 14.89 -12.08
CA HIS A 182 -0.22 15.13 -10.66
C HIS A 182 -0.93 16.46 -10.44
N PRO A 183 -1.94 16.52 -9.54
CA PRO A 183 -2.73 17.76 -9.40
C PRO A 183 -1.95 18.94 -8.82
N HIS A 184 -0.86 18.68 -8.10
CA HIS A 184 -0.09 19.74 -7.43
C HIS A 184 1.33 19.86 -7.95
N LYS A 185 1.67 19.17 -9.04
CA LYS A 185 3.02 19.21 -9.62
C LYS A 185 2.92 19.46 -11.12
N PRO A 186 2.63 20.71 -11.51
CA PRO A 186 2.47 21.03 -12.94
C PRO A 186 3.74 20.73 -13.75
N GLU A 187 4.91 20.74 -13.11
CA GLU A 187 6.17 20.40 -13.76
C GLU A 187 6.22 18.94 -14.24
N TRP A 188 5.34 18.07 -13.70
CA TRP A 188 5.25 16.69 -14.18
C TRP A 188 4.44 16.57 -15.46
N GLY A 189 3.82 17.66 -15.91
CA GLY A 189 3.09 17.69 -17.17
C GLY A 189 1.77 16.96 -17.12
N SER A 190 1.30 16.62 -18.31
CA SER A 190 0.03 15.94 -18.49
C SER A 190 0.17 14.91 -19.61
N ARG A 191 -0.86 14.06 -19.72
CA ARG A 191 -0.95 13.09 -20.81
C ARG A 191 -2.29 13.23 -21.48
N GLN A 192 -2.39 12.70 -22.70
CA GLN A 192 -3.61 12.77 -23.49
C GLN A 192 -4.35 11.44 -23.39
N LEU A 193 -5.63 11.51 -23.03
CA LEU A 193 -6.49 10.36 -22.94
C LEU A 193 -7.40 10.32 -24.17
N PRO A 194 -7.40 9.21 -24.94
CA PRO A 194 -8.32 9.12 -26.09
C PRO A 194 -9.75 8.91 -25.60
N PHE A 195 -10.67 9.69 -26.14
CA PHE A 195 -12.10 9.64 -25.82
C PHE A 195 -12.81 9.19 -27.09
N THR A 196 -13.54 8.09 -26.98
CA THR A 196 -14.17 7.43 -28.12
C THR A 196 -15.60 7.08 -27.77
N GLN A 197 -16.30 6.48 -28.74
CA GLN A 197 -17.70 6.13 -28.55
C GLN A 197 -17.90 5.10 -27.44
N ARG A 198 -17.00 4.10 -27.35
CA ARG A 198 -17.09 3.04 -26.34
C ARG A 198 -16.06 3.27 -25.27
N LEU A 199 -16.53 3.28 -24.03
CA LEU A 199 -15.70 3.56 -22.85
C LEU A 199 -15.94 2.49 -21.79
N TRP A 200 -14.96 2.33 -20.91
CA TRP A 200 -15.12 1.57 -19.66
C TRP A 200 -15.32 2.53 -18.51
N ILE A 201 -16.32 2.25 -17.67
CA ILE A 201 -16.52 2.98 -16.41
C ILE A 201 -16.57 1.96 -15.26
N GLU A 202 -16.55 2.46 -14.03
CA GLU A 202 -16.71 1.58 -12.87
C GLU A 202 -18.17 1.19 -12.75
N ARG A 203 -18.42 -0.10 -12.54
CA ARG A 203 -19.78 -0.60 -12.32
C ARG A 203 -20.46 0.14 -11.17
N SER A 204 -19.70 0.45 -10.10
CA SER A 204 -20.26 1.14 -8.93
C SER A 204 -20.64 2.59 -9.20
N ASP A 205 -20.25 3.14 -10.34
CA ASP A 205 -20.62 4.50 -10.70
C ASP A 205 -21.97 4.56 -11.44
N PHE A 206 -22.64 3.43 -11.64
CA PHE A 206 -23.93 3.39 -12.28
C PHE A 206 -24.95 2.67 -11.40
N MET A 207 -26.16 3.23 -11.30
CA MET A 207 -27.32 2.55 -10.69
C MET A 207 -28.53 2.80 -11.58
N GLU A 208 -29.18 1.73 -12.02
CA GLU A 208 -30.41 1.85 -12.80
C GLU A 208 -31.50 2.51 -11.97
N VAL A 209 -31.64 2.10 -10.70
CA VAL A 209 -32.58 2.70 -9.76
C VAL A 209 -31.77 3.29 -8.62
N PRO A 210 -31.44 4.59 -8.69
CA PRO A 210 -30.51 5.19 -7.73
C PRO A 210 -31.12 5.30 -6.35
N VAL A 211 -30.30 5.03 -5.33
CA VAL A 211 -30.67 5.28 -3.95
C VAL A 211 -30.55 6.77 -3.65
N LYS A 212 -31.21 7.21 -2.56
CA LYS A 212 -31.18 8.60 -2.16
C LYS A 212 -29.74 9.07 -1.95
N GLY A 213 -29.40 10.20 -2.54
CA GLY A 213 -28.06 10.78 -2.40
C GLY A 213 -27.05 10.29 -3.41
N PHE A 214 -27.41 9.35 -4.28
CA PHE A 214 -26.50 8.88 -5.33
C PHE A 214 -26.28 10.00 -6.35
N LYS A 215 -25.03 10.40 -6.54
CA LYS A 215 -24.69 11.55 -7.38
C LYS A 215 -23.89 11.15 -8.63
N ARG A 216 -23.90 9.87 -8.97
CA ARG A 216 -23.19 9.40 -10.16
C ARG A 216 -24.21 9.06 -11.23
N LEU A 217 -23.91 8.12 -12.11
CA LEU A 217 -24.69 7.91 -13.33
C LEU A 217 -25.93 7.06 -13.06
N SER A 218 -27.06 7.54 -13.55
CA SER A 218 -28.33 6.79 -13.58
C SER A 218 -29.15 7.34 -14.72
N PRO A 219 -30.20 6.60 -15.19
CA PRO A 219 -31.00 7.08 -16.32
C PRO A 219 -31.50 8.50 -16.06
N GLY A 220 -31.23 9.40 -17.02
CA GLY A 220 -31.60 10.81 -16.93
C GLY A 220 -30.63 11.69 -16.21
N ALA A 221 -29.66 11.13 -15.49
CA ALA A 221 -28.68 11.90 -14.73
C ALA A 221 -27.51 12.34 -15.61
N GLU A 222 -26.91 13.45 -15.23
CA GLU A 222 -25.70 14.00 -15.88
C GLU A 222 -24.52 13.88 -14.97
N VAL A 223 -23.37 13.49 -15.54
CA VAL A 223 -22.09 13.49 -14.83
C VAL A 223 -21.01 14.02 -15.75
N ARG A 224 -19.92 14.50 -15.14
CA ARG A 224 -18.70 14.82 -15.88
C ARG A 224 -17.84 13.56 -15.96
N LEU A 225 -17.43 13.20 -17.16
CA LEU A 225 -16.35 12.22 -17.33
C LEU A 225 -15.05 13.01 -17.11
N ARG A 226 -14.28 12.63 -16.11
CA ARG A 226 -13.12 13.43 -15.64
C ARG A 226 -12.21 13.81 -16.82
N TYR A 227 -11.82 15.08 -16.89
CA TYR A 227 -10.95 15.61 -17.93
C TYR A 227 -11.61 15.66 -19.31
N GLY A 228 -12.85 15.22 -19.41
CA GLY A 228 -13.56 15.10 -20.69
C GLY A 228 -14.88 15.83 -20.69
N PHE A 229 -15.90 15.17 -21.17
CA PHE A 229 -17.19 15.78 -21.48
C PHE A 229 -18.23 15.46 -20.39
N VAL A 230 -19.28 16.28 -20.36
CA VAL A 230 -20.47 15.97 -19.59
C VAL A 230 -21.34 15.05 -20.44
N ILE A 231 -21.93 14.03 -19.81
CA ILE A 231 -22.82 13.09 -20.47
C ILE A 231 -24.14 13.01 -19.69
N ARG A 232 -25.18 12.57 -20.41
CA ARG A 232 -26.49 12.27 -19.81
C ARG A 232 -26.85 10.83 -20.14
N CYS A 233 -27.13 10.05 -19.13
CA CYS A 233 -27.50 8.64 -19.31
C CYS A 233 -28.88 8.52 -19.91
N THR A 234 -29.04 7.66 -20.91
CA THR A 234 -30.31 7.42 -21.56
C THR A 234 -30.91 6.05 -21.24
N GLY A 235 -30.12 5.13 -20.71
CA GLY A 235 -30.63 3.81 -20.37
C GLY A 235 -29.54 2.78 -20.25
N CYS A 236 -29.92 1.51 -20.20
CA CYS A 236 -28.96 0.42 -20.08
C CYS A 236 -29.53 -0.87 -20.67
N GLU A 237 -28.63 -1.83 -20.88
CA GLU A 237 -28.98 -3.21 -21.24
C GLU A 237 -28.66 -4.12 -20.07
N LYS A 238 -29.43 -5.20 -19.93
CA LYS A 238 -29.20 -6.18 -18.87
C LYS A 238 -29.17 -7.58 -19.48
N ASP A 239 -28.48 -8.50 -18.82
CA ASP A 239 -28.49 -9.90 -19.22
C ASP A 239 -29.74 -10.61 -18.69
N ALA A 240 -29.84 -11.92 -18.95
CA ALA A 240 -30.99 -12.71 -18.54
C ALA A 240 -31.19 -12.74 -17.01
N ASN A 241 -30.13 -12.49 -16.25
CA ASN A 241 -30.16 -12.48 -14.78
C ASN A 241 -30.41 -11.09 -14.20
N GLY A 242 -30.66 -10.10 -15.06
CA GLY A 242 -30.90 -8.74 -14.62
C GLY A 242 -29.64 -7.91 -14.32
N ARG A 243 -28.46 -8.44 -14.60
CA ARG A 243 -27.22 -7.71 -14.40
C ARG A 243 -26.98 -6.74 -15.56
N VAL A 244 -26.69 -5.50 -15.24
CA VAL A 244 -26.40 -4.48 -16.26
C VAL A 244 -25.13 -4.85 -17.00
N THR A 245 -25.20 -4.90 -18.33
CA THR A 245 -24.05 -5.25 -19.19
C THR A 245 -23.54 -4.07 -19.98
N ARG A 246 -24.38 -3.05 -20.19
CA ARG A 246 -24.02 -1.89 -21.02
C ARG A 246 -24.87 -0.72 -20.62
N VAL A 247 -24.26 0.47 -20.59
CA VAL A 247 -24.96 1.72 -20.29
C VAL A 247 -24.89 2.58 -21.54
N PHE A 248 -25.99 3.30 -21.83
CA PHE A 248 -26.08 4.23 -22.95
C PHE A 248 -26.18 5.65 -22.46
N ALA A 249 -25.50 6.57 -23.16
CA ALA A 249 -25.54 7.97 -22.82
C ALA A 249 -25.31 8.82 -24.08
N GLU A 250 -25.65 10.08 -23.96
CA GLU A 250 -25.33 11.11 -24.96
C GLU A 250 -24.34 12.08 -24.33
N TYR A 251 -23.38 12.54 -25.11
CA TYR A 251 -22.42 13.52 -24.65
C TYR A 251 -22.79 14.91 -25.17
N TYR A 252 -22.33 15.93 -24.47
CA TYR A 252 -22.51 17.33 -24.90
C TYR A 252 -21.21 17.78 -25.57
N PRO A 253 -21.20 17.99 -26.89
CA PRO A 253 -19.94 18.28 -27.60
C PRO A 253 -19.21 19.55 -27.15
N ASP A 254 -19.94 20.51 -26.58
CA ASP A 254 -19.37 21.79 -26.16
C ASP A 254 -18.99 21.79 -24.66
N SER A 255 -18.97 20.62 -24.01
CA SER A 255 -18.77 20.53 -22.56
C SER A 255 -17.37 20.08 -22.15
N LYS A 256 -16.44 19.94 -23.09
CA LYS A 256 -15.12 19.39 -22.80
C LYS A 256 -14.36 20.23 -21.78
N SER A 257 -13.78 19.58 -20.77
CA SER A 257 -12.98 20.24 -19.75
C SER A 257 -11.85 21.06 -20.40
N GLY A 258 -11.63 22.28 -19.90
CA GLY A 258 -10.59 23.16 -20.41
C GLY A 258 -11.00 23.99 -21.63
N THR A 259 -12.24 23.83 -22.09
CA THR A 259 -12.75 24.67 -23.22
C THR A 259 -13.69 25.73 -22.69
N PRO A 260 -13.96 26.78 -23.49
CA PRO A 260 -14.82 27.87 -23.01
C PRO A 260 -16.22 27.49 -22.58
N GLY A 261 -16.81 26.43 -23.15
CA GLY A 261 -18.17 26.03 -22.83
C GLY A 261 -18.28 25.12 -21.62
N ALA A 262 -17.15 24.66 -21.07
CA ALA A 262 -17.19 23.62 -20.04
C ALA A 262 -17.92 24.04 -18.77
N ASP A 263 -17.78 25.29 -18.37
CA ASP A 263 -18.33 25.80 -17.11
C ASP A 263 -19.83 26.05 -17.16
N ALA A 264 -20.43 25.99 -18.35
CA ALA A 264 -21.88 26.14 -18.49
C ALA A 264 -22.63 24.93 -17.93
N TYR A 265 -21.93 23.79 -17.81
CA TYR A 265 -22.53 22.55 -17.31
C TYR A 265 -22.17 22.34 -15.85
N LYS A 266 -23.16 22.01 -15.03
CA LYS A 266 -22.98 21.89 -13.57
C LYS A 266 -23.46 20.53 -13.09
N PRO A 267 -22.91 19.42 -13.59
CA PRO A 267 -23.32 18.12 -13.10
C PRO A 267 -22.91 17.94 -11.63
N LYS A 268 -23.68 17.17 -10.89
CA LYS A 268 -23.44 16.98 -9.46
C LYS A 268 -22.31 16.00 -9.15
N GLY A 269 -21.86 15.24 -10.15
CA GLY A 269 -20.81 14.24 -9.93
C GLY A 269 -19.86 14.14 -11.10
N ALA A 270 -18.71 13.52 -10.81
CA ALA A 270 -17.71 13.20 -11.82
C ALA A 270 -17.27 11.75 -11.63
N ILE A 271 -17.10 11.05 -12.74
CA ILE A 271 -16.64 9.66 -12.72
C ILE A 271 -15.43 9.51 -13.64
N HIS A 272 -14.63 8.48 -13.40
CA HIS A 272 -13.50 8.21 -14.28
C HIS A 272 -13.85 7.16 -15.33
N TRP A 273 -13.03 7.10 -16.35
CA TRP A 273 -13.33 6.31 -17.54
C TRP A 273 -12.04 5.99 -18.29
N LEU A 274 -12.11 4.97 -19.16
CA LEU A 274 -11.03 4.67 -20.10
C LEU A 274 -11.62 4.34 -21.47
N CYS A 275 -10.90 4.69 -22.52
CA CYS A 275 -11.23 4.31 -23.88
C CYS A 275 -11.18 2.78 -24.02
N ALA A 276 -12.27 2.16 -24.44
CA ALA A 276 -12.33 0.70 -24.53
C ALA A 276 -11.33 0.14 -25.55
N LYS A 277 -11.08 0.89 -26.61
CA LYS A 277 -10.17 0.44 -27.68
C LYS A 277 -8.71 0.39 -27.23
N HIS A 278 -8.29 1.32 -26.39
CA HIS A 278 -6.87 1.45 -26.04
C HIS A 278 -6.54 0.97 -24.62
N ALA A 279 -7.53 0.77 -23.77
CA ALA A 279 -7.28 0.29 -22.41
C ALA A 279 -6.63 -1.09 -22.47
N VAL A 280 -5.72 -1.35 -21.52
CA VAL A 280 -4.96 -2.60 -21.49
C VAL A 280 -5.46 -3.44 -20.31
N ALA A 281 -5.78 -4.70 -20.58
CA ALA A 281 -6.17 -5.63 -19.51
C ALA A 281 -4.96 -5.96 -18.65
N ALA A 282 -5.17 -6.01 -17.35
CA ALA A 282 -4.12 -6.25 -16.37
C ALA A 282 -4.65 -7.04 -15.19
N GLU A 283 -3.74 -7.68 -14.48
CA GLU A 283 -4.06 -8.32 -13.20
C GLU A 283 -3.83 -7.31 -12.09
N ALA A 284 -4.81 -7.14 -11.21
CA ALA A 284 -4.63 -6.34 -10.00
C ALA A 284 -4.74 -7.25 -8.79
N ARG A 285 -3.73 -7.17 -7.92
CA ARG A 285 -3.68 -7.91 -6.68
C ARG A 285 -4.02 -6.94 -5.56
N LEU A 286 -5.22 -7.11 -5.01
CA LEU A 286 -5.77 -6.19 -4.02
C LEU A 286 -5.41 -6.70 -2.63
N TYR A 287 -4.23 -6.33 -2.18
CA TYR A 287 -3.71 -6.73 -0.87
C TYR A 287 -4.38 -5.94 0.24
N ASP A 288 -4.68 -6.62 1.33
CA ASP A 288 -5.23 -6.03 2.54
C ASP A 288 -4.44 -6.56 3.74
N ARG A 289 -4.87 -6.26 4.95
CA ARG A 289 -4.20 -6.71 6.17
C ARG A 289 -4.26 -8.23 6.25
N LEU A 290 -3.17 -8.82 6.74
CA LEU A 290 -3.09 -10.29 6.84
C LEU A 290 -3.95 -10.85 7.97
N PHE A 291 -4.22 -10.05 9.00
CA PHE A 291 -4.96 -10.49 10.18
C PHE A 291 -6.19 -9.63 10.42
N THR A 292 -7.22 -10.24 11.02
CA THR A 292 -8.48 -9.56 11.32
C THR A 292 -8.53 -9.00 12.75
N GLN A 293 -7.62 -9.44 13.63
CA GLN A 293 -7.63 -9.02 15.03
C GLN A 293 -6.47 -8.09 15.33
N PRO A 294 -6.68 -7.08 16.20
CA PRO A 294 -5.58 -6.16 16.53
C PRO A 294 -4.34 -6.85 17.07
N ILE A 295 -4.51 -7.86 17.92
CA ILE A 295 -3.38 -8.63 18.47
C ILE A 295 -3.60 -10.09 18.10
N PRO A 296 -3.03 -10.54 16.95
CA PRO A 296 -3.27 -11.90 16.49
C PRO A 296 -2.81 -12.94 17.52
N GLY A 297 -3.70 -13.87 17.83
CA GLY A 297 -3.43 -14.93 18.79
C GLY A 297 -3.60 -14.51 20.25
N ALA A 298 -4.16 -13.33 20.50
CA ALA A 298 -4.47 -12.94 21.88
C ALA A 298 -5.50 -13.91 22.45
N PRO A 299 -5.41 -14.21 23.77
CA PRO A 299 -6.40 -15.12 24.37
C PRO A 299 -7.83 -14.60 24.17
N GLY A 300 -8.75 -15.52 24.08
CA GLY A 300 -10.17 -15.18 24.01
C GLY A 300 -10.65 -14.55 25.30
N PRO A 301 -11.88 -14.02 25.29
CA PRO A 301 -12.43 -13.39 26.49
C PRO A 301 -12.48 -14.32 27.71
N ASP A 302 -12.53 -15.62 27.46
CA ASP A 302 -12.54 -16.66 28.51
C ASP A 302 -11.14 -17.14 28.90
N GLY A 303 -10.10 -16.52 28.33
CA GLY A 303 -8.72 -16.88 28.61
C GLY A 303 -8.19 -18.09 27.83
N THR A 304 -8.92 -18.58 26.83
CA THR A 304 -8.47 -19.74 26.04
C THR A 304 -7.38 -19.38 25.03
N UNK A 305 -6.35 -19.96 24.70
CA UNK A 305 -5.50 -19.73 23.90
C UNK A 305 -6.01 -19.78 22.64
N ARG A 306 -5.42 -19.27 21.97
CA ARG A 306 -5.76 -19.18 20.55
C ARG A 306 -4.51 -19.14 19.71
N SER A 307 -4.58 -19.78 18.57
CA SER A 307 -3.50 -19.65 17.59
C SER A 307 -3.64 -18.31 16.86
N PHE A 308 -2.51 -17.67 16.55
CA PHE A 308 -2.55 -16.47 15.71
C PHE A 308 -3.09 -16.80 14.32
N LEU A 309 -2.97 -18.06 13.89
CA LEU A 309 -3.49 -18.51 12.60
C LEU A 309 -5.03 -18.47 12.54
N ASP A 310 -5.69 -18.52 13.70
CA ASP A 310 -7.15 -18.40 13.75
C ASP A 310 -7.64 -17.03 13.34
N ASP A 311 -6.74 -16.04 13.37
CA ASP A 311 -7.08 -14.65 13.08
C ASP A 311 -6.68 -14.21 11.66
N LEU A 312 -6.31 -15.16 10.81
CA LEU A 312 -5.96 -14.83 9.43
C LEU A 312 -7.16 -14.23 8.69
N ASN A 313 -6.89 -13.21 7.88
CA ASN A 313 -7.90 -12.56 7.05
C ASN A 313 -8.09 -13.37 5.76
N PRO A 314 -9.26 -13.99 5.55
CA PRO A 314 -9.46 -14.76 4.33
C PRO A 314 -9.48 -13.89 3.07
N ASN A 315 -9.65 -12.59 3.24
CA ASN A 315 -9.66 -11.63 2.13
C ASN A 315 -8.40 -10.79 2.07
N ALA A 316 -7.28 -11.31 2.58
CA ALA A 316 -6.01 -10.59 2.58
C ALA A 316 -5.48 -10.36 1.17
N LEU A 317 -5.91 -11.17 0.20
CA LEU A 317 -5.56 -10.99 -1.21
C LEU A 317 -6.77 -11.35 -2.06
N THR A 318 -7.18 -10.41 -2.91
CA THR A 318 -8.19 -10.62 -3.95
C THR A 318 -7.55 -10.27 -5.28
N THR A 319 -7.65 -11.17 -6.26
CA THR A 319 -7.08 -10.93 -7.59
C THR A 319 -8.22 -10.69 -8.57
N VAL A 320 -8.12 -9.59 -9.33
CA VAL A 320 -9.14 -9.22 -10.31
C VAL A 320 -8.48 -8.82 -11.63
N THR A 321 -9.25 -8.92 -12.71
CA THR A 321 -8.84 -8.41 -14.02
C THR A 321 -9.38 -6.99 -14.15
N VAL A 322 -8.50 -6.06 -14.52
CA VAL A 322 -8.81 -4.63 -14.58
C VAL A 322 -8.39 -4.08 -15.93
N PHE A 323 -8.80 -2.86 -16.24
CA PHE A 323 -8.29 -2.12 -17.39
C PHE A 323 -7.50 -0.92 -16.90
N VAL A 324 -6.35 -0.67 -17.53
CA VAL A 324 -5.48 0.44 -17.16
C VAL A 324 -5.08 1.24 -18.39
N GLU A 325 -4.62 2.47 -18.18
CA GLU A 325 -4.03 3.26 -19.24
C GLU A 325 -2.82 2.54 -19.83
N PRO A 326 -2.61 2.62 -21.15
CA PRO A 326 -1.45 1.95 -21.76
C PRO A 326 -0.10 2.33 -21.15
N GLN A 327 0.08 3.59 -20.74
CA GLN A 327 1.33 4.02 -20.14
C GLN A 327 1.61 3.30 -18.82
N ALA A 328 0.56 3.01 -18.04
CA ALA A 328 0.74 2.28 -16.80
C ALA A 328 1.17 0.84 -17.09
N ALA A 329 0.53 0.20 -18.07
CA ALA A 329 0.87 -1.18 -18.44
C ALA A 329 2.31 -1.29 -18.95
N ALA A 330 2.79 -0.26 -19.66
CA ALA A 330 4.12 -0.27 -20.28
C ALA A 330 5.24 0.09 -19.30
N ALA A 331 4.91 0.53 -18.09
CA ALA A 331 5.91 0.94 -17.11
C ALA A 331 6.77 -0.26 -16.68
N PRO A 332 8.04 -0.01 -16.30
CA PRO A 332 8.86 -1.09 -15.77
C PRO A 332 8.37 -1.57 -14.41
N PRO A 333 8.81 -2.75 -13.97
CA PRO A 333 8.50 -3.21 -12.60
C PRO A 333 8.92 -2.18 -11.55
N GLU A 334 8.21 -2.19 -10.44
CA GLU A 334 8.46 -1.30 -9.29
C GLU A 334 8.17 0.17 -9.59
N THR A 335 7.24 0.44 -10.52
CA THR A 335 6.74 1.79 -10.78
C THR A 335 5.47 2.02 -9.99
N ARG A 336 5.41 3.13 -9.28
CA ARG A 336 4.28 3.49 -8.42
C ARG A 336 3.32 4.41 -9.15
N PHE A 337 2.02 4.19 -8.92
CA PHE A 337 0.95 5.06 -9.43
C PHE A 337 -0.12 5.26 -8.36
N GLN A 338 -0.80 6.40 -8.41
CA GLN A 338 -2.11 6.48 -7.79
C GLN A 338 -3.14 6.18 -8.89
N PHE A 339 -3.91 5.11 -8.72
CA PHE A 339 -5.08 4.90 -9.59
C PHE A 339 -6.21 5.74 -8.99
N GLU A 340 -6.59 6.77 -9.74
CA GLU A 340 -7.49 7.83 -9.24
C GLU A 340 -8.76 7.25 -8.65
N ARG A 341 -9.14 7.72 -7.47
CA ARG A 341 -10.30 7.30 -6.70
C ARG A 341 -10.17 5.91 -6.06
N HIS A 342 -9.12 5.16 -6.41
CA HIS A 342 -8.93 3.79 -5.87
C HIS A 342 -7.87 3.71 -4.80
N GLY A 343 -6.65 4.11 -5.11
CA GLY A 343 -5.54 3.95 -4.19
C GLY A 343 -4.21 3.93 -4.89
N TYR A 344 -3.20 3.48 -4.15
CA TYR A 344 -1.83 3.44 -4.64
C TYR A 344 -1.48 2.02 -5.03
N PHE A 345 -0.84 1.90 -6.19
CA PHE A 345 -0.48 0.61 -6.78
C PHE A 345 0.97 0.66 -7.25
N VAL A 346 1.59 -0.51 -7.34
CA VAL A 346 2.94 -0.64 -7.87
C VAL A 346 2.95 -1.81 -8.86
N THR A 347 3.68 -1.65 -9.96
CA THR A 347 3.89 -2.78 -10.88
C THR A 347 4.71 -3.84 -10.15
N ASP A 348 4.27 -5.11 -10.20
CA ASP A 348 4.93 -6.16 -9.42
C ASP A 348 6.37 -6.34 -9.84
N ARG A 349 7.25 -6.46 -8.85
CA ARG A 349 8.69 -6.55 -9.07
C ARG A 349 9.09 -7.71 -9.98
N PHE A 350 8.42 -8.85 -9.83
CA PHE A 350 8.83 -10.08 -10.51
C PHE A 350 7.88 -10.53 -11.62
N ASP A 351 6.58 -10.28 -11.46
CA ASP A 351 5.58 -10.84 -12.36
C ASP A 351 5.09 -9.85 -13.41
N HIS A 352 5.34 -8.56 -13.21
CA HIS A 352 4.85 -7.56 -14.16
C HIS A 352 5.66 -7.57 -15.46
N ARG A 353 4.96 -7.60 -16.58
CA ARG A 353 5.52 -7.38 -17.92
C ARG A 353 4.53 -6.55 -18.73
N PRO A 354 5.00 -5.72 -19.68
CA PRO A 354 4.05 -4.93 -20.48
C PRO A 354 3.00 -5.77 -21.22
N ASP A 355 3.35 -7.00 -21.63
CA ASP A 355 2.40 -7.89 -22.29
C ASP A 355 1.57 -8.73 -21.31
N ALA A 356 1.87 -8.65 -20.03
CA ALA A 356 1.09 -9.30 -18.97
C ALA A 356 1.20 -8.47 -17.70
N PRO A 357 0.56 -7.29 -17.68
CA PRO A 357 0.77 -6.35 -16.56
C PRO A 357 0.19 -6.87 -15.25
N VAL A 358 0.92 -6.63 -14.16
CA VAL A 358 0.49 -7.00 -12.80
C VAL A 358 0.72 -5.83 -11.88
N PHE A 359 -0.35 -5.42 -11.19
CA PHE A 359 -0.33 -4.29 -10.24
C PHE A 359 -0.69 -4.79 -8.85
N ASN A 360 0.17 -4.46 -7.88
CA ASN A 360 -0.10 -4.75 -6.47
C ASN A 360 -0.68 -3.50 -5.82
N ARG A 361 -1.83 -3.62 -5.16
CA ARG A 361 -2.35 -2.50 -4.38
C ARG A 361 -1.53 -2.34 -3.12
N THR A 362 -0.89 -1.18 -2.99
CA THR A 362 -0.13 -0.82 -1.81
C THR A 362 -1.08 -0.50 -0.65
N VAL A 363 -1.98 0.45 -0.88
CA VAL A 363 -2.94 0.89 0.11
C VAL A 363 -4.09 1.58 -0.61
N ALA A 364 -5.31 1.38 -0.12
CA ALA A 364 -6.48 2.05 -0.67
C ALA A 364 -6.43 3.54 -0.36
N LEU A 365 -7.11 4.34 -1.17
CA LEU A 365 -7.09 5.80 -1.00
C LEU A 365 -7.70 6.23 0.34
N LYS A 366 -8.71 5.51 0.80
CA LYS A 366 -9.34 5.73 2.10
C LYS A 366 -9.46 4.38 2.80
N SER A 367 -9.31 4.40 4.11
CA SER A 367 -9.45 3.17 4.87
C SER A 367 -10.90 2.66 4.77
N GLY A 368 -11.04 1.43 4.34
CA GLY A 368 -12.32 0.72 4.38
C GLY A 368 -12.38 -0.31 5.48
N TRP A 369 -11.35 -0.36 6.32
CA TRP A 369 -11.26 -1.37 7.37
C TRP A 369 -12.28 -1.10 8.47
N LYS A 370 -13.08 -2.10 8.78
CA LYS A 370 -14.06 -2.02 9.87
C LYS A 370 -13.55 -2.88 11.02
N ARG A 371 -13.52 -2.30 12.22
CA ARG A 371 -13.10 -2.98 13.44
C ARG A 371 -14.16 -3.96 13.90
#